data_63a50ff03739142382aa3681945ddf16
#
_entry.id   63a50ff03739142382aa3681945ddf16
#
_cell.length_a   1.000
_cell.length_b   1.000
_cell.length_c   1.000
_cell.angle_alpha   90.00
_cell.angle_beta   90.00
_cell.angle_gamma   90.00
#
_symmetry.space_group_name_H-M   'P 1'
#
loop_
_entity.id
_entity.type
_entity.pdbx_description
1 polymer ?
#
loop_
_entity_poly.entity_id
_entity_poly.type
_entity_poly.pdbx_seq_one_letter_code
_entity_poly.pdbx_strand_id
1 'polypeptide(L)'
;MVRRSLFLKNIKQPVFSFTQLCVSIGLALSMTEASATSFDLNEDWKLETTTHLSIGQSWSTQAADQALLYKPDALTMGKEGTSIDINGDNGRANFEKGDAISQVVKGLSEFQLKGKNQGAVLSAKYWYDHAYETGQGDFLAFDDSTWPRLVKYKGIDLWDAYIWKNFSFSEGKSLDLKVGKHALSWGKSQFFQNLKGYPDSIHIVV
;
A
#
# COMPACT_ATOMS: atom_id res chain seq x y z
N MET A 1 -20.09 18.72 58.16
CA MET A 1 -21.02 18.10 57.19
C MET A 1 -20.88 18.90 55.88
N VAL A 2 -19.95 18.52 54.99
CA VAL A 2 -19.65 19.25 53.75
C VAL A 2 -20.14 18.40 52.58
N ARG A 3 -21.19 18.90 51.90
CA ARG A 3 -21.68 18.29 50.65
C ARG A 3 -20.76 18.64 49.51
N ARG A 4 -20.08 17.66 48.97
CA ARG A 4 -19.42 17.75 47.66
C ARG A 4 -20.47 17.56 46.56
N SER A 5 -20.74 18.61 45.80
CA SER A 5 -21.51 18.53 44.57
C SER A 5 -20.61 17.96 43.45
N LEU A 6 -20.95 16.79 42.97
CA LEU A 6 -20.36 16.18 41.77
C LEU A 6 -20.88 16.95 40.54
N PHE A 7 -20.03 17.77 39.95
CA PHE A 7 -20.26 18.32 38.61
C PHE A 7 -20.02 17.19 37.60
N LEU A 8 -21.08 16.57 37.13
CA LEU A 8 -21.05 15.72 35.95
C LEU A 8 -20.86 16.63 34.73
N LYS A 9 -19.64 16.67 34.22
CA LYS A 9 -19.30 17.32 32.96
C LYS A 9 -19.95 16.48 31.86
N ASN A 10 -21.02 16.99 31.25
CA ASN A 10 -21.66 16.39 30.08
C ASN A 10 -20.70 16.42 28.91
N ILE A 11 -19.95 15.37 28.73
CA ILE A 11 -19.14 15.13 27.51
C ILE A 11 -20.15 14.72 26.44
N LYS A 12 -20.55 15.67 25.59
CA LYS A 12 -21.25 15.35 24.35
C LYS A 12 -20.33 14.55 23.48
N GLN A 13 -20.50 13.26 23.45
CA GLN A 13 -19.90 12.39 22.46
C GLN A 13 -20.36 12.86 21.06
N PRO A 14 -19.47 13.07 20.09
CA PRO A 14 -19.90 13.36 18.72
C PRO A 14 -20.64 12.14 18.20
N VAL A 15 -21.95 12.21 18.14
CA VAL A 15 -22.77 11.21 17.47
C VAL A 15 -22.53 11.41 15.97
N PHE A 16 -21.64 10.63 15.39
CA PHE A 16 -21.53 10.55 13.94
C PHE A 16 -22.89 10.15 13.37
N SER A 17 -23.51 11.03 12.62
CA SER A 17 -24.80 10.70 12.01
C SER A 17 -24.55 9.62 10.94
N PHE A 18 -25.50 8.71 10.81
CA PHE A 18 -25.45 7.66 9.78
C PHE A 18 -25.21 8.22 8.37
N THR A 19 -25.69 9.43 8.11
CA THR A 19 -25.44 10.20 6.88
C THR A 19 -23.98 10.58 6.69
N GLN A 20 -23.25 10.97 7.75
CA GLN A 20 -21.81 11.28 7.65
C GLN A 20 -20.98 10.02 7.37
N LEU A 21 -21.37 8.89 7.96
CA LEU A 21 -20.74 7.59 7.68
C LEU A 21 -20.97 7.19 6.21
N CYS A 22 -22.20 7.32 5.70
CA CYS A 22 -22.52 7.00 4.31
C CYS A 22 -21.81 7.92 3.31
N VAL A 23 -21.68 9.21 3.60
CA VAL A 23 -20.93 10.17 2.77
C VAL A 23 -19.43 9.82 2.76
N SER A 24 -18.86 9.45 3.91
CA SER A 24 -17.44 9.04 4.00
C SER A 24 -17.16 7.77 3.23
N ILE A 25 -18.05 6.78 3.30
CA ILE A 25 -17.96 5.52 2.52
C ILE A 25 -18.19 5.80 1.03
N GLY A 26 -19.14 6.66 0.67
CA GLY A 26 -19.41 7.06 -0.70
C GLY A 26 -18.23 7.78 -1.37
N LEU A 27 -17.54 8.69 -0.64
CA LEU A 27 -16.32 9.33 -1.12
C LEU A 27 -15.15 8.33 -1.28
N ALA A 28 -15.01 7.38 -0.35
CA ALA A 28 -13.97 6.35 -0.44
C ALA A 28 -14.19 5.41 -1.64
N LEU A 29 -15.44 5.12 -2.01
CA LEU A 29 -15.78 4.29 -3.17
C LEU A 29 -15.66 5.03 -4.50
N SER A 30 -15.69 6.37 -4.52
CA SER A 30 -15.58 7.17 -5.74
C SER A 30 -14.14 7.50 -6.14
N MET A 31 -13.13 7.14 -5.33
CA MET A 31 -11.72 7.53 -5.55
C MET A 31 -10.81 6.39 -6.02
N THR A 32 -11.34 5.28 -6.47
CA THR A 32 -10.58 4.27 -7.21
C THR A 32 -10.82 4.47 -8.70
N GLU A 33 -10.13 5.38 -9.33
CA GLU A 33 -10.16 5.53 -10.78
C GLU A 33 -9.08 4.66 -11.41
N ALA A 34 -9.49 3.64 -12.16
CA ALA A 34 -8.66 2.98 -13.13
C ALA A 34 -8.86 3.69 -14.47
N SER A 35 -7.86 4.44 -14.92
CA SER A 35 -7.88 5.06 -16.25
C SER A 35 -7.07 4.18 -17.20
N ALA A 36 -7.71 3.71 -18.26
CA ALA A 36 -7.07 3.00 -19.36
C ALA A 36 -7.24 3.83 -20.63
N THR A 37 -6.14 4.16 -21.28
CA THR A 37 -6.12 4.94 -22.52
C THR A 37 -5.28 4.22 -23.56
N SER A 38 -5.70 4.30 -24.80
CA SER A 38 -5.05 3.64 -25.93
C SER A 38 -4.80 4.64 -27.04
N PHE A 39 -3.58 4.65 -27.55
CA PHE A 39 -3.11 5.50 -28.62
C PHE A 39 -2.56 4.65 -29.76
N ASP A 40 -3.11 4.78 -30.95
CA ASP A 40 -2.53 4.23 -32.16
C ASP A 40 -1.40 5.13 -32.62
N LEU A 41 -0.15 4.64 -32.52
CA LEU A 41 1.03 5.41 -32.92
C LEU A 41 1.19 5.38 -34.44
N ASN A 42 0.89 4.23 -35.06
CA ASN A 42 0.81 4.01 -36.49
C ASN A 42 0.08 2.66 -36.77
N GLU A 43 0.06 2.21 -38.02
CA GLU A 43 -0.63 0.96 -38.42
C GLU A 43 -0.16 -0.31 -37.70
N ASP A 44 1.08 -0.32 -37.23
CA ASP A 44 1.71 -1.50 -36.61
C ASP A 44 1.87 -1.39 -35.09
N TRP A 45 1.79 -0.19 -34.52
CA TRP A 45 2.11 0.04 -33.11
C TRP A 45 1.03 0.78 -32.35
N LYS A 46 0.70 0.23 -31.18
CA LYS A 46 -0.26 0.76 -30.24
C LYS A 46 0.37 0.93 -28.86
N LEU A 47 0.15 2.09 -28.24
CA LEU A 47 0.50 2.34 -26.85
C LEU A 47 -0.76 2.25 -25.99
N GLU A 48 -0.77 1.35 -25.04
CA GLU A 48 -1.82 1.27 -24.02
C GLU A 48 -1.25 1.73 -22.69
N THR A 49 -2.00 2.55 -21.98
CA THR A 49 -1.63 3.01 -20.64
C THR A 49 -2.75 2.69 -19.67
N THR A 50 -2.38 2.15 -18.52
CA THR A 50 -3.33 1.87 -17.44
C THR A 50 -2.76 2.44 -16.15
N THR A 51 -3.56 3.21 -15.44
CA THR A 51 -3.18 3.75 -14.13
C THR A 51 -4.26 3.43 -13.12
N HIS A 52 -3.85 2.81 -12.03
CA HIS A 52 -4.66 2.59 -10.84
C HIS A 52 -4.17 3.52 -9.73
N LEU A 53 -5.04 4.39 -9.25
CA LEU A 53 -4.78 5.27 -8.13
C LEU A 53 -5.69 4.89 -6.96
N SER A 54 -5.13 4.84 -5.77
CA SER A 54 -5.89 4.60 -4.53
C SER A 54 -5.49 5.63 -3.49
N ILE A 55 -6.49 6.12 -2.77
CA ILE A 55 -6.34 6.98 -1.60
C ILE A 55 -7.01 6.28 -0.43
N GLY A 56 -6.33 6.23 0.70
CA GLY A 56 -6.87 5.60 1.91
C GLY A 56 -6.48 6.37 3.15
N GLN A 57 -7.34 6.32 4.15
CA GLN A 57 -7.08 6.90 5.45
C GLN A 57 -7.59 5.98 6.55
N SER A 58 -6.83 5.89 7.63
CA SER A 58 -7.20 5.16 8.84
C SER A 58 -6.92 5.99 10.08
N TRP A 59 -7.75 5.78 11.11
CA TRP A 59 -7.66 6.50 12.39
C TRP A 59 -7.67 5.53 13.56
N SER A 60 -7.00 5.93 14.64
CA SER A 60 -7.09 5.26 15.91
C SER A 60 -8.46 5.54 16.55
N THR A 61 -9.27 4.52 16.79
CA THR A 61 -10.58 4.66 17.41
C THR A 61 -10.54 4.61 18.93
N GLN A 62 -9.44 4.09 19.50
CA GLN A 62 -9.22 3.95 20.94
C GLN A 62 -7.78 4.26 21.27
N ALA A 63 -7.53 4.73 22.51
CA ALA A 63 -6.18 4.80 23.06
C ALA A 63 -5.59 3.38 23.21
N ALA A 64 -4.26 3.28 23.26
CA ALA A 64 -3.59 2.01 23.51
C ALA A 64 -3.93 1.47 24.91
N ASP A 65 -4.11 0.15 25.01
CA ASP A 65 -4.29 -0.51 26.31
C ASP A 65 -2.95 -0.57 27.04
N GLN A 66 -2.88 0.01 28.23
CA GLN A 66 -1.66 0.05 29.04
C GLN A 66 -1.11 -1.36 29.38
N ALA A 67 -2.01 -2.35 29.49
CA ALA A 67 -1.63 -3.74 29.74
C ALA A 67 -0.86 -4.38 28.58
N LEU A 68 -0.97 -3.83 27.37
CA LEU A 68 -0.29 -4.30 26.16
C LEU A 68 0.95 -3.48 25.82
N LEU A 69 1.16 -2.33 26.46
CA LEU A 69 2.33 -1.50 26.21
C LEU A 69 3.53 -1.93 27.06
N TYR A 70 4.65 -2.20 26.42
CA TYR A 70 5.90 -2.49 27.10
C TYR A 70 6.35 -1.28 27.93
N LYS A 71 6.47 -1.47 29.23
CA LYS A 71 6.69 -0.39 30.19
C LYS A 71 7.85 0.55 29.87
N PRO A 72 9.07 0.06 29.51
CA PRO A 72 10.19 0.94 29.20
C PRO A 72 9.93 1.85 28.00
N ASP A 73 9.34 1.34 26.93
CA ASP A 73 9.07 2.10 25.72
C ASP A 73 7.94 3.12 25.94
N ALA A 74 6.88 2.74 26.64
CA ALA A 74 5.82 3.66 27.02
C ALA A 74 6.34 4.85 27.82
N LEU A 75 7.23 4.61 28.78
CA LEU A 75 7.83 5.68 29.58
C LEU A 75 8.67 6.65 28.73
N THR A 76 9.40 6.19 27.71
CA THR A 76 10.17 7.07 26.81
C THR A 76 9.26 7.99 25.99
N MET A 77 8.02 7.60 25.79
CA MET A 77 7.00 8.38 25.09
C MET A 77 6.12 9.21 26.03
N GLY A 78 6.44 9.24 27.33
CA GLY A 78 5.63 9.93 28.33
C GLY A 78 4.28 9.28 28.62
N LYS A 79 4.14 7.97 28.30
CA LYS A 79 2.91 7.18 28.47
C LYS A 79 3.06 6.15 29.59
N GLU A 80 1.94 5.62 30.04
CA GLU A 80 1.91 4.55 31.03
C GLU A 80 1.76 3.20 30.32
N GLY A 81 2.65 2.26 30.62
CA GLY A 81 2.59 0.87 30.19
C GLY A 81 2.87 -0.06 31.36
N THR A 82 2.19 -1.20 31.41
CA THR A 82 2.36 -2.19 32.47
C THR A 82 2.88 -3.55 31.98
N SER A 83 2.92 -3.76 30.65
CA SER A 83 3.48 -4.97 30.08
C SER A 83 4.99 -5.09 30.34
N ILE A 84 5.43 -6.30 30.67
CA ILE A 84 6.84 -6.70 30.72
C ILE A 84 7.29 -7.42 29.43
N ASP A 85 6.35 -7.68 28.50
CA ASP A 85 6.62 -8.33 27.22
C ASP A 85 7.12 -7.32 26.22
N ILE A 86 8.36 -7.49 25.75
CA ILE A 86 9.00 -6.66 24.74
C ILE A 86 8.29 -6.75 23.36
N ASN A 87 7.54 -7.84 23.11
CA ASN A 87 6.73 -8.01 21.89
C ASN A 87 5.30 -7.47 22.05
N GLY A 88 5.05 -6.67 23.07
CA GLY A 88 3.78 -6.01 23.28
C GLY A 88 3.39 -5.08 22.12
N ASP A 89 2.19 -4.49 22.21
CA ASP A 89 1.62 -3.63 21.16
C ASP A 89 2.20 -2.21 21.17
N ASN A 90 3.54 -2.10 21.13
CA ASN A 90 4.22 -0.80 21.21
C ASN A 90 3.89 0.12 20.02
N GLY A 91 3.53 -0.45 18.87
CA GLY A 91 3.08 0.34 17.71
C GLY A 91 1.87 1.20 18.03
N ARG A 92 0.98 0.73 18.91
CA ARG A 92 -0.19 1.48 19.36
C ARG A 92 0.14 2.66 20.25
N ALA A 93 1.29 2.66 20.92
CA ALA A 93 1.73 3.78 21.74
C ALA A 93 1.97 5.06 20.92
N ASN A 94 2.17 4.93 19.60
CA ASN A 94 2.40 6.06 18.70
C ASN A 94 1.13 6.88 18.39
N PHE A 95 -0.06 6.38 18.71
CA PHE A 95 -1.32 6.99 18.29
C PHE A 95 -2.31 7.12 19.43
N GLU A 96 -2.77 8.33 19.65
CA GLU A 96 -3.90 8.60 20.54
C GLU A 96 -5.23 8.30 19.85
N LYS A 97 -6.31 8.32 20.63
CA LYS A 97 -7.66 8.20 20.06
C LYS A 97 -7.97 9.40 19.15
N GLY A 98 -8.26 9.14 17.89
CA GLY A 98 -8.58 10.13 16.88
C GLY A 98 -7.41 10.48 15.95
N ASP A 99 -6.20 10.03 16.25
CA ASP A 99 -5.04 10.28 15.40
C ASP A 99 -5.13 9.50 14.08
N ALA A 100 -4.61 10.12 13.02
CA ALA A 100 -4.47 9.45 11.75
C ALA A 100 -3.30 8.45 11.81
N ILE A 101 -3.61 7.15 11.70
CA ILE A 101 -2.60 6.09 11.65
C ILE A 101 -1.92 6.07 10.27
N SER A 102 -2.67 6.33 9.20
CA SER A 102 -2.17 6.33 7.83
C SER A 102 -3.05 7.23 6.97
N GLN A 103 -2.43 7.98 6.07
CA GLN A 103 -3.06 8.83 5.06
C GLN A 103 -2.32 8.60 3.74
N VAL A 104 -2.62 7.49 3.10
CA VAL A 104 -1.85 6.97 1.98
C VAL A 104 -2.46 7.30 0.64
N VAL A 105 -1.62 7.78 -0.28
CA VAL A 105 -1.86 7.80 -1.72
C VAL A 105 -0.92 6.79 -2.35
N LYS A 106 -1.45 5.87 -3.15
CA LYS A 106 -0.65 4.88 -3.86
C LYS A 106 -1.16 4.67 -5.27
N GLY A 107 -0.26 4.38 -6.19
CA GLY A 107 -0.61 4.10 -7.57
C GLY A 107 0.26 3.04 -8.21
N LEU A 108 -0.28 2.48 -9.29
CA LEU A 108 0.42 1.60 -10.23
C LEU A 108 0.10 2.12 -11.62
N SER A 109 1.13 2.52 -12.37
CA SER A 109 1.00 2.90 -13.76
C SER A 109 1.72 1.90 -14.64
N GLU A 110 1.06 1.46 -15.69
CA GLU A 110 1.57 0.53 -16.68
C GLU A 110 1.48 1.14 -18.07
N PHE A 111 2.54 0.98 -18.85
CA PHE A 111 2.66 1.38 -20.23
C PHE A 111 3.00 0.14 -21.06
N GLN A 112 2.14 -0.21 -22.00
CA GLN A 112 2.31 -1.35 -22.90
C GLN A 112 2.43 -0.86 -24.33
N LEU A 113 3.61 -0.99 -24.91
CA LEU A 113 3.82 -0.79 -26.35
C LEU A 113 3.61 -2.13 -27.06
N LYS A 114 2.58 -2.20 -27.92
CA LYS A 114 2.17 -3.43 -28.62
C LYS A 114 2.39 -3.27 -30.13
N GLY A 115 3.19 -4.15 -30.71
CA GLY A 115 3.28 -4.38 -32.14
C GLY A 115 2.65 -5.73 -32.47
N LYS A 116 2.65 -6.12 -33.76
CA LYS A 116 2.08 -7.37 -34.26
C LYS A 116 2.54 -8.62 -33.48
N ASN A 117 3.85 -8.79 -33.35
CA ASN A 117 4.47 -9.98 -32.77
C ASN A 117 5.51 -9.63 -31.71
N GLN A 118 5.54 -8.38 -31.24
CA GLN A 118 6.55 -7.88 -30.30
C GLN A 118 6.00 -6.70 -29.52
N GLY A 119 6.64 -6.42 -28.39
CA GLY A 119 6.23 -5.28 -27.57
C GLY A 119 7.15 -5.06 -26.39
N ALA A 120 6.80 -4.05 -25.62
CA ALA A 120 7.45 -3.70 -24.38
C ALA A 120 6.43 -3.37 -23.32
N VAL A 121 6.78 -3.67 -22.08
CA VAL A 121 5.96 -3.31 -20.91
C VAL A 121 6.87 -2.62 -19.90
N LEU A 122 6.37 -1.50 -19.39
CA LEU A 122 6.97 -0.75 -18.31
C LEU A 122 5.89 -0.47 -17.27
N SER A 123 6.08 -0.92 -16.04
CA SER A 123 5.17 -0.57 -14.95
C SER A 123 5.91 -0.12 -13.70
N ALA A 124 5.35 0.85 -13.00
CA ALA A 124 5.90 1.39 -11.78
C ALA A 124 4.82 1.55 -10.72
N LYS A 125 5.18 1.17 -9.49
CA LYS A 125 4.39 1.38 -8.29
C LYS A 125 4.97 2.56 -7.52
N TYR A 126 4.10 3.42 -6.99
CA TYR A 126 4.49 4.54 -6.16
C TYR A 126 3.52 4.71 -4.99
N TRP A 127 4.02 5.22 -3.87
CA TRP A 127 3.23 5.42 -2.67
C TRP A 127 3.80 6.54 -1.81
N TYR A 128 2.92 7.16 -1.04
CA TYR A 128 3.25 8.22 -0.10
C TYR A 128 2.24 8.19 1.04
N ASP A 129 2.71 8.15 2.28
CA ASP A 129 1.86 8.25 3.48
C ASP A 129 2.13 9.59 4.18
N HIS A 130 1.12 10.45 4.16
CA HIS A 130 1.19 11.80 4.71
C HIS A 130 1.27 11.81 6.23
N ALA A 131 0.62 10.87 6.91
CA ALA A 131 0.64 10.79 8.38
C ALA A 131 2.06 10.58 8.91
N TYR A 132 2.85 9.74 8.24
CA TYR A 132 4.25 9.51 8.58
C TYR A 132 5.16 10.68 8.18
N GLU A 133 4.93 11.30 7.04
CA GLU A 133 5.74 12.45 6.60
C GLU A 133 5.59 13.66 7.53
N THR A 134 4.39 13.90 8.03
CA THR A 134 4.09 15.04 8.91
C THR A 134 4.26 14.75 10.38
N GLY A 135 4.56 13.48 10.75
CA GLY A 135 4.74 13.08 12.14
C GLY A 135 3.45 13.26 12.96
N GLN A 136 2.30 12.83 12.44
CA GLN A 136 1.01 12.95 13.14
C GLN A 136 0.86 12.00 14.35
N GLY A 137 1.82 11.12 14.57
CA GLY A 137 1.89 10.24 15.75
C GLY A 137 3.08 10.57 16.63
N ASP A 138 3.10 10.03 17.84
CA ASP A 138 4.20 10.15 18.82
C ASP A 138 5.28 9.08 18.56
N PHE A 139 5.80 8.99 17.36
CA PHE A 139 6.66 7.88 16.93
C PHE A 139 7.85 7.62 17.83
N LEU A 140 7.93 6.40 18.37
CA LEU A 140 9.09 5.92 19.09
C LEU A 140 10.24 5.67 18.10
N ALA A 141 11.26 6.55 18.13
CA ALA A 141 12.50 6.41 17.35
C ALA A 141 12.27 6.03 15.86
N PHE A 142 11.26 6.66 15.21
CA PHE A 142 10.95 6.36 13.81
C PHE A 142 12.00 6.94 12.87
N ASP A 143 12.81 6.07 12.29
CA ASP A 143 13.75 6.38 11.21
C ASP A 143 13.75 5.23 10.20
N ASP A 144 13.24 5.48 9.00
CA ASP A 144 13.20 4.50 7.92
C ASP A 144 14.42 4.56 6.99
N SER A 145 15.43 5.36 7.29
CA SER A 145 16.58 5.60 6.42
C SER A 145 17.29 4.30 6.03
N THR A 146 17.42 3.37 6.97
CA THR A 146 18.08 2.06 6.79
C THR A 146 17.15 0.96 6.27
N TRP A 147 15.86 1.23 6.16
CA TRP A 147 14.88 0.22 5.77
C TRP A 147 14.91 -0.06 4.26
N PRO A 148 14.58 -1.28 3.85
CA PRO A 148 14.41 -1.59 2.44
C PRO A 148 13.37 -0.66 1.79
N ARG A 149 13.63 -0.25 0.56
CA ARG A 149 12.81 0.73 -0.18
C ARG A 149 11.31 0.45 -0.13
N LEU A 150 10.92 -0.82 -0.26
CA LEU A 150 9.52 -1.24 -0.36
C LEU A 150 8.73 -1.16 0.95
N VAL A 151 9.42 -1.01 2.10
CA VAL A 151 8.77 -0.89 3.41
C VAL A 151 8.79 0.53 3.95
N LYS A 152 9.40 1.49 3.22
CA LYS A 152 9.36 2.90 3.57
C LYS A 152 7.96 3.48 3.37
N TYR A 153 7.63 4.54 4.11
CA TYR A 153 6.33 5.20 4.00
C TYR A 153 6.13 5.97 2.69
N LYS A 154 7.20 6.19 1.93
CA LYS A 154 7.15 6.78 0.59
C LYS A 154 8.16 6.12 -0.34
N GLY A 155 7.82 6.04 -1.61
CA GLY A 155 8.74 5.48 -2.59
C GLY A 155 8.14 5.30 -3.97
N ILE A 156 9.02 4.91 -4.87
CA ILE A 156 8.70 4.45 -6.21
C ILE A 156 9.49 3.17 -6.48
N ASP A 157 8.86 2.20 -7.11
CA ASP A 157 9.49 0.95 -7.49
C ASP A 157 9.10 0.55 -8.91
N LEU A 158 10.09 0.14 -9.67
CA LEU A 158 9.90 -0.44 -11.00
C LEU A 158 9.34 -1.85 -10.81
N TRP A 159 8.07 -2.07 -11.24
CA TRP A 159 7.38 -3.33 -11.05
C TRP A 159 7.70 -4.31 -12.17
N ASP A 160 7.42 -3.91 -13.42
CA ASP A 160 7.82 -4.64 -14.63
C ASP A 160 8.58 -3.74 -15.57
N ALA A 161 9.57 -4.30 -16.27
CA ALA A 161 10.30 -3.65 -17.35
C ALA A 161 10.85 -4.72 -18.28
N TYR A 162 10.12 -5.09 -19.32
CA TYR A 162 10.53 -6.14 -20.23
C TYR A 162 10.11 -5.87 -21.67
N ILE A 163 10.81 -6.52 -22.58
CA ILE A 163 10.41 -6.65 -23.98
C ILE A 163 9.98 -8.09 -24.24
N TRP A 164 9.08 -8.27 -25.19
CA TRP A 164 8.64 -9.59 -25.61
C TRP A 164 8.58 -9.70 -27.13
N LYS A 165 8.76 -10.93 -27.64
CA LYS A 165 8.60 -11.24 -29.04
C LYS A 165 8.11 -12.67 -29.22
N ASN A 166 7.10 -12.80 -30.12
CA ASN A 166 6.59 -14.09 -30.54
C ASN A 166 7.17 -14.44 -31.91
N PHE A 167 7.71 -15.64 -32.03
CA PHE A 167 8.18 -16.21 -33.27
C PHE A 167 7.22 -17.35 -33.66
N SER A 168 6.64 -17.28 -34.82
CA SER A 168 5.81 -18.35 -35.38
C SER A 168 6.58 -19.10 -36.44
N PHE A 169 6.68 -20.39 -36.28
CA PHE A 169 7.36 -21.29 -37.21
C PHE A 169 6.34 -22.10 -38.00
N SER A 170 6.77 -22.79 -39.04
CA SER A 170 5.94 -23.75 -39.76
C SER A 170 5.48 -24.89 -38.81
N GLU A 171 4.40 -25.59 -39.17
CA GLU A 171 3.85 -26.74 -38.42
C GLU A 171 3.22 -26.42 -37.07
N GLY A 172 2.76 -25.15 -36.87
CA GLY A 172 2.05 -24.76 -35.63
C GLY A 172 2.94 -24.61 -34.41
N LYS A 173 4.27 -24.58 -34.60
CA LYS A 173 5.21 -24.31 -33.51
C LYS A 173 5.40 -22.81 -33.30
N SER A 174 5.48 -22.38 -32.06
CA SER A 174 5.75 -20.99 -31.68
C SER A 174 6.80 -20.92 -30.57
N LEU A 175 7.51 -19.81 -30.53
CA LEU A 175 8.45 -19.47 -29.47
C LEU A 175 8.15 -18.07 -28.93
N ASP A 176 7.88 -17.97 -27.64
CA ASP A 176 7.67 -16.73 -26.94
C ASP A 176 8.91 -16.37 -26.12
N LEU A 177 9.50 -15.23 -26.43
CA LEU A 177 10.67 -14.71 -25.75
C LEU A 177 10.30 -13.49 -24.93
N LYS A 178 10.62 -13.47 -23.63
CA LYS A 178 10.55 -12.30 -22.75
C LYS A 178 11.91 -12.02 -22.13
N VAL A 179 12.34 -10.76 -22.16
CA VAL A 179 13.64 -10.33 -21.63
C VAL A 179 13.44 -9.09 -20.77
N GLY A 180 13.89 -9.14 -19.53
CA GLY A 180 13.81 -8.03 -18.57
C GLY A 180 13.23 -8.43 -17.23
N LYS A 181 12.90 -7.43 -16.43
CA LYS A 181 12.26 -7.60 -15.11
C LYS A 181 10.77 -7.88 -15.28
N HIS A 182 10.31 -9.04 -14.89
CA HIS A 182 8.89 -9.41 -14.93
C HIS A 182 8.56 -10.49 -13.91
N ALA A 183 7.30 -10.57 -13.53
CA ALA A 183 6.82 -11.63 -12.67
C ALA A 183 6.72 -12.95 -13.43
N LEU A 184 7.34 -14.01 -12.92
CA LEU A 184 7.18 -15.36 -13.41
C LEU A 184 6.18 -16.13 -12.54
N SER A 185 5.16 -16.69 -13.16
CA SER A 185 4.18 -17.54 -12.49
C SER A 185 4.50 -19.02 -12.77
N TRP A 186 4.95 -19.76 -11.76
CA TRP A 186 5.30 -21.17 -11.85
C TRP A 186 4.08 -22.12 -11.76
N GLY A 187 2.90 -21.60 -11.88
CA GLY A 187 1.66 -22.36 -11.82
C GLY A 187 0.67 -21.82 -10.78
N LYS A 188 -0.44 -22.53 -10.63
CA LYS A 188 -1.48 -22.20 -9.65
C LYS A 188 -1.27 -23.07 -8.41
N SER A 189 -0.91 -22.46 -7.27
CA SER A 189 -0.88 -23.15 -5.99
C SER A 189 -1.82 -22.45 -5.01
N GLN A 190 -2.64 -23.24 -4.33
CA GLN A 190 -3.51 -22.77 -3.25
C GLN A 190 -2.83 -22.85 -1.88
N PHE A 191 -1.75 -23.64 -1.75
CA PHE A 191 -1.12 -23.94 -0.47
C PHE A 191 0.19 -23.19 -0.22
N PHE A 192 0.86 -22.69 -1.26
CA PHE A 192 2.09 -21.94 -1.12
C PHE A 192 1.90 -20.51 -1.61
N GLN A 193 2.04 -19.56 -0.70
CA GLN A 193 2.07 -18.14 -1.03
C GLN A 193 3.43 -17.78 -1.65
N ASN A 194 3.46 -16.80 -2.55
CA ASN A 194 4.67 -16.27 -3.19
C ASN A 194 5.42 -17.18 -4.17
N LEU A 195 4.71 -18.02 -4.92
CA LEU A 195 5.28 -18.73 -6.07
C LEU A 195 5.56 -17.81 -7.28
N LYS A 196 5.35 -16.50 -7.12
CA LYS A 196 5.74 -15.48 -8.10
C LYS A 196 7.10 -14.93 -7.73
N GLY A 197 8.08 -15.19 -8.57
CA GLY A 197 9.40 -14.57 -8.49
C GLY A 197 9.51 -13.39 -9.44
N TYR A 198 10.44 -12.49 -9.18
CA TYR A 198 10.86 -11.42 -10.11
C TYR A 198 12.31 -11.69 -10.53
N PRO A 199 12.56 -12.63 -11.45
CA PRO A 199 13.90 -12.81 -11.96
C PRO A 199 14.22 -11.70 -12.96
N ASP A 200 15.39 -11.10 -12.82
CA ASP A 200 16.03 -10.38 -13.91
C ASP A 200 16.59 -11.43 -14.88
N SER A 201 15.72 -12.04 -15.68
CA SER A 201 16.10 -13.21 -16.47
C SER A 201 15.41 -13.27 -17.84
N ILE A 202 16.04 -14.01 -18.73
CA ILE A 202 15.48 -14.36 -20.03
C ILE A 202 14.59 -15.58 -19.82
N HIS A 203 13.30 -15.47 -20.16
CA HIS A 203 12.38 -16.60 -20.16
C HIS A 203 12.04 -16.98 -21.59
N ILE A 204 12.24 -18.24 -21.88
CA ILE A 204 11.92 -18.88 -23.16
C ILE A 204 10.78 -19.86 -22.86
N VAL A 205 9.62 -19.64 -23.45
CA VAL A 205 8.48 -20.56 -23.42
C VAL A 205 8.38 -21.16 -24.81
N VAL A 206 8.47 -22.49 -24.90
CA VAL A 206 8.41 -23.26 -26.16
C VAL A 206 7.09 -23.98 -26.25
#